data_a76659bf86469afc0dee9c7bca763c94
#
_entry.id   a76659bf86469afc0dee9c7bca763c94
#
_cell.length_a   1.000
_cell.length_b   1.000
_cell.length_c   1.000
_cell.angle_alpha   90.00
_cell.angle_beta   90.00
_cell.angle_gamma   90.00
#
_symmetry.space_group_name_H-M   'P 1'
#
loop_
_entity.id
_entity.type
_entity.pdbx_description
1 polymer ?
#
loop_
_entity_poly.entity_id
_entity_poly.type
_entity_poly.pdbx_seq_one_letter_code
_entity_poly.pdbx_strand_id
1 'polypeptide(L)'
;MTVAQRLTFADAYEQLRRAQKPGAGVPAYTRWVNRSLARYAAAFLASKGVSADGTTALSATFSAVGLVLLALGPISWWTGLAVAVLFAIGYVLDSADGQVARLTGTGSPAGEWLDHVVDAIRTPAIHLCALISWYRHDPVRDDISSWLLALPVVFTLVAVGHFMSQILAEQLLRARGVRTNVASDAGPIRSFVNLPTDAGVTCWVFVLWGAPGVFAVAYGLLLIAHIGIGAISMRRKRRALHALKHQETTA
;
A
#
# COMPACT_ATOMS: atom_id res chain seq x y z
N MET A 1 10.29 -19.31 -35.95
CA MET A 1 10.46 -18.44 -34.76
C MET A 1 9.76 -17.12 -35.04
N THR A 2 8.55 -16.95 -34.52
CA THR A 2 7.73 -15.74 -34.69
C THR A 2 8.40 -14.63 -33.89
N VAL A 3 8.80 -13.54 -34.53
CA VAL A 3 9.27 -12.33 -33.85
C VAL A 3 8.15 -11.85 -32.96
N ALA A 4 8.27 -12.04 -31.68
CA ALA A 4 7.31 -11.50 -30.70
C ALA A 4 7.27 -9.99 -30.92
N GLN A 5 6.15 -9.48 -31.46
CA GLN A 5 5.93 -8.07 -31.64
C GLN A 5 6.13 -7.38 -30.28
N ARG A 6 7.14 -6.54 -30.17
CA ARG A 6 7.38 -5.76 -28.94
C ARG A 6 6.15 -4.90 -28.70
N LEU A 7 5.53 -5.10 -27.56
CA LEU A 7 4.37 -4.32 -27.13
C LEU A 7 4.74 -2.83 -27.10
N THR A 8 4.02 -2.01 -27.87
CA THR A 8 4.26 -0.56 -27.82
C THR A 8 3.64 0.04 -26.55
N PHE A 9 4.12 1.21 -26.13
CA PHE A 9 3.51 1.92 -24.99
C PHE A 9 2.02 2.18 -25.21
N ALA A 10 1.63 2.59 -26.42
CA ALA A 10 0.23 2.92 -26.74
C ALA A 10 -0.69 1.69 -26.63
N ASP A 11 -0.25 0.55 -27.19
CA ASP A 11 -1.00 -0.70 -27.13
C ASP A 11 -1.11 -1.21 -25.69
N ALA A 12 -0.01 -1.17 -24.93
CA ALA A 12 0.04 -1.54 -23.53
C ALA A 12 -0.94 -0.70 -22.69
N TYR A 13 -0.90 0.60 -22.86
CA TYR A 13 -1.76 1.53 -22.14
C TYR A 13 -3.25 1.30 -22.44
N GLU A 14 -3.61 1.12 -23.72
CA GLU A 14 -4.98 0.90 -24.12
C GLU A 14 -5.52 -0.46 -23.61
N GLN A 15 -4.70 -1.52 -23.64
CA GLN A 15 -5.06 -2.80 -23.05
C GLN A 15 -5.31 -2.68 -21.54
N LEU A 16 -4.43 -2.01 -20.81
CA LEU A 16 -4.57 -1.78 -19.37
C LEU A 16 -5.78 -0.89 -19.04
N ARG A 17 -6.13 0.05 -19.90
CA ARG A 17 -7.32 0.90 -19.75
C ARG A 17 -8.61 0.08 -19.75
N ARG A 18 -8.67 -0.96 -20.59
CA ARG A 18 -9.83 -1.88 -20.71
C ARG A 18 -9.86 -2.93 -19.58
N ALA A 19 -8.70 -3.33 -19.05
CA ALA A 19 -8.55 -4.43 -18.10
C ALA A 19 -8.48 -3.97 -16.63
N GLN A 20 -9.13 -2.86 -16.25
CA GLN A 20 -9.06 -2.35 -14.88
C GLN A 20 -9.86 -3.21 -13.90
N LYS A 21 -9.27 -3.47 -12.71
CA LYS A 21 -9.98 -4.12 -11.61
C LYS A 21 -11.11 -3.21 -11.08
N PRO A 22 -12.25 -3.78 -10.63
CA PRO A 22 -13.31 -3.00 -9.99
C PRO A 22 -12.79 -2.10 -8.89
N GLY A 23 -13.36 -0.91 -8.78
CA GLY A 23 -12.94 0.09 -7.78
C GLY A 23 -13.76 0.07 -6.50
N ALA A 24 -14.74 -0.84 -6.35
CA ALA A 24 -15.60 -0.89 -5.18
C ALA A 24 -14.78 -1.21 -3.91
N GLY A 25 -14.94 -0.38 -2.88
CA GLY A 25 -14.25 -0.55 -1.59
C GLY A 25 -12.77 -0.14 -1.55
N VAL A 26 -12.18 0.21 -2.71
CA VAL A 26 -10.80 0.71 -2.77
C VAL A 26 -10.76 2.16 -2.27
N PRO A 27 -9.80 2.54 -1.41
CA PRO A 27 -9.65 3.92 -0.96
C PRO A 27 -9.46 4.92 -2.11
N ALA A 28 -9.83 6.18 -1.87
CA ALA A 28 -10.00 7.17 -2.93
C ALA A 28 -8.69 7.50 -3.68
N TYR A 29 -7.58 7.71 -2.97
CA TYR A 29 -6.29 8.00 -3.59
C TYR A 29 -5.82 6.81 -4.44
N THR A 30 -5.86 5.60 -3.89
CA THR A 30 -5.53 4.37 -4.64
C THR A 30 -6.39 4.23 -5.89
N ARG A 31 -7.70 4.47 -5.77
CA ARG A 31 -8.65 4.26 -6.85
C ARG A 31 -8.45 5.21 -8.02
N TRP A 32 -8.29 6.50 -7.76
CA TRP A 32 -8.31 7.53 -8.80
C TRP A 32 -6.93 8.07 -9.16
N VAL A 33 -6.00 8.13 -8.21
CA VAL A 33 -4.65 8.65 -8.44
C VAL A 33 -3.66 7.52 -8.69
N ASN A 34 -3.44 6.67 -7.69
CA ASN A 34 -2.37 5.67 -7.75
C ASN A 34 -2.54 4.68 -8.90
N ARG A 35 -3.74 4.09 -9.07
CA ARG A 35 -4.01 3.15 -10.18
C ARG A 35 -3.88 3.80 -11.55
N SER A 36 -4.18 5.09 -11.67
CA SER A 36 -4.02 5.81 -12.93
C SER A 36 -2.54 6.01 -13.26
N LEU A 37 -1.74 6.48 -12.30
CA LEU A 37 -0.30 6.62 -12.45
C LEU A 37 0.38 5.25 -12.69
N ALA A 38 -0.03 4.23 -11.96
CA ALA A 38 0.46 2.87 -12.12
C ALA A 38 0.21 2.31 -13.53
N ARG A 39 -0.87 2.71 -14.19
CA ARG A 39 -1.16 2.32 -15.58
C ARG A 39 -0.12 2.88 -16.55
N TYR A 40 0.26 4.16 -16.39
CA TYR A 40 1.31 4.76 -17.19
C TYR A 40 2.66 4.07 -16.93
N ALA A 41 3.00 3.87 -15.65
CA ALA A 41 4.24 3.18 -15.27
C ALA A 41 4.29 1.74 -15.83
N ALA A 42 3.21 0.97 -15.68
CA ALA A 42 3.12 -0.40 -16.19
C ALA A 42 3.24 -0.47 -17.71
N ALA A 43 2.55 0.41 -18.45
CA ALA A 43 2.65 0.46 -19.91
C ALA A 43 4.08 0.80 -20.36
N PHE A 44 4.73 1.75 -19.68
CA PHE A 44 6.12 2.11 -19.96
C PHE A 44 7.08 0.96 -19.68
N LEU A 45 7.02 0.37 -18.49
CA LEU A 45 7.91 -0.71 -18.08
C LEU A 45 7.74 -1.96 -18.94
N ALA A 46 6.49 -2.35 -19.24
CA ALA A 46 6.21 -3.47 -20.13
C ALA A 46 6.74 -3.23 -21.55
N SER A 47 6.59 -2.01 -22.10
CA SER A 47 7.13 -1.66 -23.44
C SER A 47 8.65 -1.72 -23.48
N LYS A 48 9.33 -1.59 -22.34
CA LYS A 48 10.79 -1.75 -22.19
C LYS A 48 11.21 -3.18 -21.86
N GLY A 49 10.27 -4.11 -21.73
CA GLY A 49 10.54 -5.51 -21.41
C GLY A 49 10.85 -5.77 -19.94
N VAL A 50 10.52 -4.83 -19.04
CA VAL A 50 10.68 -5.04 -17.60
C VAL A 50 9.60 -5.99 -17.12
N SER A 51 9.99 -7.04 -16.38
CA SER A 51 9.09 -8.04 -15.82
C SER A 51 8.30 -7.48 -14.61
N ALA A 52 7.25 -8.20 -14.20
CA ALA A 52 6.52 -7.90 -12.97
C ALA A 52 7.45 -7.90 -11.75
N ASP A 53 8.25 -8.95 -11.57
CA ASP A 53 9.22 -9.03 -10.45
C ASP A 53 10.26 -7.91 -10.50
N GLY A 54 10.71 -7.51 -11.71
CA GLY A 54 11.58 -6.35 -11.90
C GLY A 54 10.90 -5.04 -11.48
N THR A 55 9.59 -4.92 -11.70
CA THR A 55 8.79 -3.77 -11.27
C THR A 55 8.64 -3.75 -9.74
N THR A 56 8.40 -4.92 -9.12
CA THR A 56 8.38 -5.07 -7.65
C THR A 56 9.74 -4.71 -7.04
N ALA A 57 10.85 -5.13 -7.66
CA ALA A 57 12.20 -4.77 -7.21
C ALA A 57 12.47 -3.26 -7.29
N LEU A 58 12.00 -2.59 -8.36
CA LEU A 58 12.07 -1.13 -8.47
C LEU A 58 11.24 -0.45 -7.37
N SER A 59 10.00 -0.92 -7.12
CA SER A 59 9.15 -0.44 -6.01
C SER A 59 9.87 -0.55 -4.67
N ALA A 60 10.44 -1.73 -4.38
CA ALA A 60 11.20 -1.98 -3.16
C ALA A 60 12.42 -1.04 -3.03
N THR A 61 13.13 -0.79 -4.13
CA THR A 61 14.30 0.10 -4.16
C THR A 61 13.92 1.54 -3.82
N PHE A 62 12.88 2.10 -4.46
CA PHE A 62 12.42 3.46 -4.14
C PHE A 62 11.95 3.56 -2.68
N SER A 63 11.23 2.56 -2.21
CA SER A 63 10.80 2.49 -0.81
C SER A 63 11.99 2.40 0.14
N ALA A 64 12.99 1.57 -0.15
CA ALA A 64 14.19 1.43 0.69
C ALA A 64 15.00 2.72 0.77
N VAL A 65 15.19 3.43 -0.36
CA VAL A 65 15.84 4.74 -0.37
C VAL A 65 15.06 5.74 0.48
N GLY A 66 13.75 5.77 0.37
CA GLY A 66 12.88 6.60 1.20
C GLY A 66 12.99 6.28 2.70
N LEU A 67 13.05 4.98 3.06
CA LEU A 67 13.23 4.53 4.44
C LEU A 67 14.58 4.95 5.01
N VAL A 68 15.66 4.79 4.25
CA VAL A 68 17.01 5.22 4.66
C VAL A 68 17.05 6.73 4.86
N LEU A 69 16.48 7.49 3.92
CA LEU A 69 16.41 8.94 4.02
C LEU A 69 15.57 9.39 5.23
N LEU A 70 14.44 8.72 5.50
CA LEU A 70 13.61 9.01 6.67
C LEU A 70 14.35 8.73 7.98
N ALA A 71 15.04 7.60 8.07
CA ALA A 71 15.73 7.19 9.30
C ALA A 71 16.99 8.02 9.58
N LEU A 72 17.74 8.41 8.54
CA LEU A 72 19.07 9.00 8.66
C LEU A 72 19.14 10.49 8.31
N GLY A 73 18.18 10.99 7.51
CA GLY A 73 18.13 12.39 7.08
C GLY A 73 17.71 13.34 8.19
N PRO A 74 18.00 14.64 8.08
CA PRO A 74 17.57 15.66 9.03
C PRO A 74 16.05 15.84 9.01
N ILE A 75 15.47 16.27 10.13
CA ILE A 75 14.06 16.67 10.17
C ILE A 75 13.93 18.03 9.48
N SER A 76 13.40 18.01 8.26
CA SER A 76 13.22 19.20 7.44
C SER A 76 12.10 19.00 6.42
N TRP A 77 11.59 20.11 5.88
CA TRP A 77 10.60 20.09 4.80
C TRP A 77 11.10 19.39 3.54
N TRP A 78 12.38 19.56 3.19
CA TRP A 78 12.98 18.95 2.01
C TRP A 78 13.14 17.43 2.17
N THR A 79 13.56 16.98 3.35
CA THR A 79 13.59 15.55 3.67
C THR A 79 12.19 14.96 3.62
N GLY A 80 11.22 15.62 4.24
CA GLY A 80 9.82 15.18 4.22
C GLY A 80 9.25 15.07 2.81
N LEU A 81 9.46 16.07 1.97
CA LEU A 81 9.02 16.05 0.58
C LEU A 81 9.71 14.93 -0.21
N ALA A 82 11.02 14.76 -0.07
CA ALA A 82 11.76 13.71 -0.76
C ALA A 82 11.28 12.32 -0.35
N VAL A 83 11.08 12.09 0.95
CA VAL A 83 10.53 10.83 1.50
C VAL A 83 9.13 10.57 0.95
N ALA A 84 8.23 11.57 0.99
CA ALA A 84 6.88 11.44 0.49
C ALA A 84 6.85 11.07 -1.00
N VAL A 85 7.70 11.71 -1.82
CA VAL A 85 7.81 11.43 -3.26
C VAL A 85 8.36 10.02 -3.50
N LEU A 86 9.42 9.62 -2.79
CA LEU A 86 10.02 8.28 -2.92
C LEU A 86 9.01 7.18 -2.56
N PHE A 87 8.27 7.34 -1.46
CA PHE A 87 7.22 6.41 -1.08
C PHE A 87 6.06 6.40 -2.09
N ALA A 88 5.64 7.56 -2.58
CA ALA A 88 4.59 7.65 -3.60
C ALA A 88 5.01 6.96 -4.91
N ILE A 89 6.25 7.13 -5.37
CA ILE A 89 6.78 6.41 -6.53
C ILE A 89 6.82 4.91 -6.25
N GLY A 90 7.35 4.49 -5.08
CA GLY A 90 7.34 3.09 -4.67
C GLY A 90 5.94 2.49 -4.71
N TYR A 91 4.93 3.20 -4.20
CA TYR A 91 3.54 2.76 -4.19
C TYR A 91 2.90 2.70 -5.59
N VAL A 92 3.27 3.62 -6.48
CA VAL A 92 2.84 3.56 -7.91
C VAL A 92 3.42 2.34 -8.60
N LEU A 93 4.71 2.05 -8.39
CA LEU A 93 5.39 0.89 -8.98
C LEU A 93 4.84 -0.44 -8.44
N ASP A 94 4.54 -0.52 -7.16
CA ASP A 94 3.84 -1.61 -6.50
C ASP A 94 2.49 -1.92 -7.17
N SER A 95 1.69 -0.92 -7.38
CA SER A 95 0.43 -1.08 -8.12
C SER A 95 0.64 -1.37 -9.61
N ALA A 96 1.81 -1.08 -10.15
CA ALA A 96 2.14 -1.30 -11.55
C ALA A 96 2.57 -2.74 -11.84
N ASP A 97 3.24 -3.44 -10.91
CA ASP A 97 3.75 -4.80 -11.12
C ASP A 97 2.64 -5.80 -11.43
N GLY A 98 1.54 -5.78 -10.68
CA GLY A 98 0.36 -6.58 -10.97
C GLY A 98 -0.34 -6.17 -12.29
N GLN A 99 -0.16 -4.93 -12.76
CA GLN A 99 -0.62 -4.52 -14.08
C GLN A 99 0.29 -5.05 -15.19
N VAL A 100 1.61 -5.01 -14.98
CA VAL A 100 2.60 -5.65 -15.88
C VAL A 100 2.35 -7.15 -15.97
N ALA A 101 2.17 -7.84 -14.83
CA ALA A 101 1.89 -9.27 -14.79
C ALA A 101 0.65 -9.65 -15.61
N ARG A 102 -0.44 -8.88 -15.48
CA ARG A 102 -1.67 -9.12 -16.27
C ARG A 102 -1.50 -8.82 -17.74
N LEU A 103 -0.76 -7.77 -18.08
CA LEU A 103 -0.53 -7.34 -19.47
C LEU A 103 0.32 -8.35 -20.22
N THR A 104 1.34 -8.91 -19.57
CA THR A 104 2.31 -9.86 -20.16
C THR A 104 1.90 -11.32 -20.00
N GLY A 105 0.84 -11.60 -19.22
CA GLY A 105 0.41 -12.97 -18.92
C GLY A 105 1.39 -13.75 -18.05
N THR A 106 2.30 -13.06 -17.32
CA THR A 106 3.35 -13.67 -16.49
C THR A 106 3.00 -13.75 -15.01
N GLY A 107 1.75 -13.49 -14.63
CA GLY A 107 1.30 -13.62 -13.24
C GLY A 107 1.55 -15.01 -12.68
N SER A 108 2.19 -15.10 -11.52
CA SER A 108 2.58 -16.36 -10.88
C SER A 108 2.36 -16.32 -9.37
N PRO A 109 2.17 -17.48 -8.70
CA PRO A 109 2.14 -17.54 -7.23
C PRO A 109 3.42 -17.02 -6.59
N ALA A 110 4.58 -17.19 -7.23
CA ALA A 110 5.87 -16.69 -6.75
C ALA A 110 5.92 -15.15 -6.80
N GLY A 111 5.40 -14.52 -7.85
CA GLY A 111 5.30 -13.07 -7.96
C GLY A 111 4.32 -12.50 -6.92
N GLU A 112 3.15 -13.12 -6.70
CA GLU A 112 2.21 -12.72 -5.65
C GLU A 112 2.84 -12.84 -4.25
N TRP A 113 3.62 -13.89 -4.01
CA TRP A 113 4.35 -14.07 -2.77
C TRP A 113 5.42 -12.99 -2.57
N LEU A 114 6.20 -12.68 -3.63
CA LEU A 114 7.25 -11.65 -3.56
C LEU A 114 6.65 -10.27 -3.23
N ASP A 115 5.58 -9.88 -3.89
CA ASP A 115 4.82 -8.66 -3.65
C ASP A 115 4.40 -8.55 -2.18
N HIS A 116 3.76 -9.59 -1.66
CA HIS A 116 3.33 -9.62 -0.26
C HIS A 116 4.49 -9.60 0.75
N VAL A 117 5.64 -10.20 0.44
CA VAL A 117 6.84 -10.15 1.30
C VAL A 117 7.41 -8.74 1.34
N VAL A 118 7.51 -8.07 0.19
CA VAL A 118 7.98 -6.69 0.12
C VAL A 118 7.06 -5.77 0.92
N ASP A 119 5.75 -5.94 0.79
CA ASP A 119 4.75 -5.18 1.55
C ASP A 119 4.81 -5.45 3.07
N ALA A 120 5.02 -6.71 3.45
CA ALA A 120 5.15 -7.09 4.86
C ALA A 120 6.37 -6.45 5.54
N ILE A 121 7.43 -6.20 4.78
CA ILE A 121 8.63 -5.49 5.26
C ILE A 121 8.39 -3.97 5.23
N ARG A 122 7.90 -3.44 4.12
CA ARG A 122 7.69 -1.99 3.92
C ARG A 122 6.73 -1.39 4.94
N THR A 123 5.61 -2.08 5.21
CA THR A 123 4.55 -1.59 6.09
C THR A 123 5.05 -1.23 7.48
N PRO A 124 5.72 -2.10 8.25
CA PRO A 124 6.28 -1.74 9.55
C PRO A 124 7.48 -0.80 9.43
N ALA A 125 8.32 -0.95 8.39
CA ALA A 125 9.55 -0.19 8.25
C ALA A 125 9.31 1.33 8.16
N ILE A 126 8.25 1.79 7.52
CA ILE A 126 7.88 3.20 7.45
C ILE A 126 7.74 3.79 8.85
N HIS A 127 7.01 3.13 9.73
CA HIS A 127 6.74 3.60 11.09
C HIS A 127 7.98 3.48 11.98
N LEU A 128 8.74 2.38 11.85
CA LEU A 128 9.98 2.18 12.60
C LEU A 128 11.07 3.18 12.19
N CYS A 129 11.19 3.53 10.90
CA CYS A 129 12.13 4.55 10.45
C CYS A 129 11.74 5.95 10.97
N ALA A 130 10.44 6.26 11.07
CA ALA A 130 9.98 7.49 11.72
C ALA A 130 10.35 7.51 13.22
N LEU A 131 10.20 6.37 13.93
CA LEU A 131 10.64 6.23 15.31
C LEU A 131 12.16 6.46 15.45
N ILE A 132 12.96 5.80 14.59
CA ILE A 132 14.42 5.93 14.60
C ILE A 132 14.83 7.39 14.38
N SER A 133 14.23 8.06 13.41
CA SER A 133 14.52 9.46 13.12
C SER A 133 14.16 10.37 14.30
N TRP A 134 12.99 10.20 14.89
CA TRP A 134 12.59 10.97 16.08
C TRP A 134 13.51 10.72 17.28
N TYR A 135 13.89 9.46 17.51
CA TYR A 135 14.82 9.13 18.59
C TYR A 135 16.22 9.76 18.39
N ARG A 136 16.70 9.81 17.12
CA ARG A 136 18.03 10.35 16.79
C ARG A 136 18.10 11.87 16.85
N HIS A 137 17.06 12.56 16.42
CA HIS A 137 17.05 14.01 16.26
C HIS A 137 16.43 14.75 17.44
N ASP A 138 15.86 14.01 18.38
CA ASP A 138 15.28 14.51 19.64
C ASP A 138 14.32 15.72 19.52
N PRO A 139 13.51 15.87 18.43
CA PRO A 139 12.55 16.97 18.37
C PRO A 139 11.43 16.83 19.39
N VAL A 140 11.41 15.69 20.08
CA VAL A 140 10.37 15.27 21.01
C VAL A 140 10.77 15.54 22.47
N ARG A 141 12.10 15.68 22.74
CA ARG A 141 12.60 15.87 24.11
C ARG A 141 12.30 17.27 24.66
N ASP A 142 12.44 18.28 23.83
CA ASP A 142 12.33 19.65 24.28
C ASP A 142 10.89 20.20 24.29
N ASP A 143 10.01 19.75 23.38
CA ASP A 143 8.67 20.32 23.20
C ASP A 143 7.51 19.35 23.39
N ILE A 144 7.71 18.04 23.27
CA ILE A 144 6.64 17.05 23.28
C ILE A 144 7.03 15.85 24.13
N SER A 145 6.16 15.48 25.05
CA SER A 145 6.33 14.34 25.97
C SER A 145 6.86 13.08 25.29
N SER A 146 7.87 12.45 25.88
CA SER A 146 8.53 11.22 25.37
C SER A 146 7.58 10.05 25.06
N TRP A 147 6.34 10.08 25.59
CA TRP A 147 5.30 9.13 25.26
C TRP A 147 4.84 9.20 23.79
N LEU A 148 5.11 10.28 23.07
CA LEU A 148 4.81 10.37 21.63
C LEU A 148 5.63 9.41 20.77
N LEU A 149 6.79 8.94 21.26
CA LEU A 149 7.52 7.85 20.62
C LEU A 149 6.70 6.55 20.57
N ALA A 150 5.66 6.42 21.40
CA ALA A 150 4.73 5.32 21.30
C ALA A 150 3.85 5.36 20.03
N LEU A 151 3.63 6.54 19.41
CA LEU A 151 2.80 6.64 18.20
C LEU A 151 3.30 5.75 17.06
N PRO A 152 4.55 5.84 16.60
CA PRO A 152 5.01 4.97 15.52
C PRO A 152 5.09 3.50 15.94
N VAL A 153 5.31 3.17 17.22
CA VAL A 153 5.26 1.79 17.72
C VAL A 153 3.83 1.24 17.61
N VAL A 154 2.85 1.96 18.12
CA VAL A 154 1.44 1.55 18.05
C VAL A 154 0.98 1.47 16.58
N PHE A 155 1.39 2.43 15.75
CA PHE A 155 1.04 2.41 14.33
C PHE A 155 1.65 1.19 13.62
N THR A 156 2.90 0.82 13.94
CA THR A 156 3.51 -0.43 13.43
C THR A 156 2.64 -1.64 13.74
N LEU A 157 2.22 -1.81 15.00
CA LEU A 157 1.38 -2.94 15.41
C LEU A 157 0.03 -2.96 14.70
N VAL A 158 -0.63 -1.80 14.61
CA VAL A 158 -1.92 -1.66 13.94
C VAL A 158 -1.80 -1.94 12.44
N ALA A 159 -0.77 -1.38 11.78
CA ALA A 159 -0.55 -1.55 10.35
C ALA A 159 -0.25 -3.00 9.98
N VAL A 160 0.66 -3.67 10.73
CA VAL A 160 0.99 -5.08 10.53
C VAL A 160 -0.23 -5.97 10.78
N GLY A 161 -0.97 -5.74 11.87
CA GLY A 161 -2.18 -6.49 12.18
C GLY A 161 -3.25 -6.33 11.10
N HIS A 162 -3.43 -5.12 10.57
CA HIS A 162 -4.37 -4.84 9.50
C HIS A 162 -3.94 -5.50 8.19
N PHE A 163 -2.68 -5.36 7.80
CA PHE A 163 -2.09 -5.99 6.61
C PHE A 163 -2.25 -7.52 6.68
N MET A 164 -1.81 -8.16 7.76
CA MET A 164 -1.93 -9.61 7.92
C MET A 164 -3.39 -10.08 7.90
N SER A 165 -4.29 -9.34 8.54
CA SER A 165 -5.73 -9.61 8.49
C SER A 165 -6.29 -9.55 7.07
N GLN A 166 -5.76 -8.69 6.20
CA GLN A 166 -6.20 -8.61 4.80
C GLN A 166 -5.74 -9.82 4.02
N ILE A 167 -4.44 -10.08 4.01
CA ILE A 167 -3.84 -11.17 3.23
C ILE A 167 -4.38 -12.52 3.67
N LEU A 168 -4.35 -12.80 4.97
CA LEU A 168 -4.79 -14.08 5.50
C LEU A 168 -6.28 -14.35 5.23
N ALA A 169 -7.15 -13.35 5.43
CA ALA A 169 -8.57 -13.53 5.14
C ALA A 169 -8.82 -13.78 3.64
N GLU A 170 -8.10 -13.08 2.76
CA GLU A 170 -8.21 -13.28 1.32
C GLU A 170 -7.75 -14.68 0.90
N GLN A 171 -6.62 -15.16 1.41
CA GLN A 171 -6.11 -16.49 1.12
C GLN A 171 -7.04 -17.59 1.65
N LEU A 172 -7.56 -17.45 2.88
CA LEU A 172 -8.51 -18.42 3.46
C LEU A 172 -9.84 -18.48 2.67
N LEU A 173 -10.34 -17.33 2.19
CA LEU A 173 -11.55 -17.28 1.37
C LEU A 173 -11.30 -17.89 -0.01
N ARG A 174 -10.16 -17.58 -0.66
CA ARG A 174 -9.77 -18.17 -1.95
C ARG A 174 -9.60 -19.69 -1.86
N ALA A 175 -8.98 -20.19 -0.80
CA ALA A 175 -8.80 -21.63 -0.57
C ALA A 175 -10.13 -22.39 -0.45
N ARG A 176 -11.22 -21.70 -0.11
CA ARG A 176 -12.59 -22.23 -0.05
C ARG A 176 -13.42 -21.95 -1.31
N GLY A 177 -12.80 -21.51 -2.40
CA GLY A 177 -13.47 -21.20 -3.66
C GLY A 177 -14.35 -19.94 -3.62
N VAL A 178 -14.35 -19.19 -2.53
CA VAL A 178 -15.08 -17.93 -2.42
C VAL A 178 -14.30 -16.84 -3.14
N ARG A 179 -14.80 -16.43 -4.30
CA ARG A 179 -14.26 -15.25 -4.99
C ARG A 179 -14.55 -14.02 -4.14
N THR A 180 -13.50 -13.39 -3.62
CA THR A 180 -13.57 -12.15 -2.85
C THR A 180 -13.94 -10.92 -3.69
N ASN A 181 -14.38 -11.14 -4.93
CA ASN A 181 -15.07 -10.15 -5.73
C ASN A 181 -16.42 -9.81 -5.08
N VAL A 182 -16.36 -9.30 -3.85
CA VAL A 182 -17.44 -8.49 -3.34
C VAL A 182 -17.39 -7.19 -4.14
N ALA A 183 -17.96 -7.25 -5.34
CA ALA A 183 -18.57 -6.09 -5.96
C ALA A 183 -19.70 -5.70 -5.00
N SER A 184 -19.30 -5.16 -3.83
CA SER A 184 -20.26 -4.52 -2.96
C SER A 184 -20.76 -3.32 -3.76
N ASP A 185 -22.06 -3.07 -3.75
CA ASP A 185 -22.71 -1.82 -4.17
C ASP A 185 -22.18 -0.59 -3.39
N ALA A 186 -20.98 -0.67 -2.89
CA ALA A 186 -20.28 0.36 -2.17
C ALA A 186 -19.89 1.46 -3.17
N GLY A 187 -20.76 2.43 -3.29
CA GLY A 187 -20.56 3.62 -4.10
C GLY A 187 -19.28 4.37 -3.77
N PRO A 188 -18.98 5.45 -4.50
CA PRO A 188 -17.76 6.25 -4.31
C PRO A 188 -17.57 6.79 -2.89
N ILE A 189 -18.65 6.98 -2.12
CA ILE A 189 -18.62 7.45 -0.73
C ILE A 189 -17.72 6.55 0.14
N ARG A 190 -17.78 5.24 -0.02
CA ARG A 190 -16.94 4.32 0.76
C ARG A 190 -15.45 4.47 0.44
N SER A 191 -15.11 4.86 -0.78
CA SER A 191 -13.71 5.17 -1.14
C SER A 191 -13.18 6.36 -0.35
N PHE A 192 -14.00 7.38 -0.11
CA PHE A 192 -13.62 8.53 0.72
C PHE A 192 -13.57 8.18 2.21
N VAL A 193 -14.51 7.37 2.71
CA VAL A 193 -14.46 6.89 4.11
C VAL A 193 -13.18 6.10 4.40
N ASN A 194 -12.67 5.35 3.42
CA ASN A 194 -11.44 4.60 3.55
C ASN A 194 -10.17 5.43 3.25
N LEU A 195 -10.30 6.69 2.81
CA LEU A 195 -9.17 7.54 2.45
C LEU A 195 -8.09 7.66 3.55
N PRO A 196 -8.42 7.83 4.84
CA PRO A 196 -7.40 7.92 5.89
C PRO A 196 -6.54 6.64 6.04
N THR A 197 -7.02 5.49 5.58
CA THR A 197 -6.28 4.21 5.60
C THR A 197 -5.61 3.89 4.26
N ASP A 198 -5.60 4.85 3.34
CA ASP A 198 -4.94 4.70 2.05
C ASP A 198 -3.42 4.84 2.21
N ALA A 199 -2.67 3.89 1.66
CA ALA A 199 -1.20 3.94 1.68
C ALA A 199 -0.66 5.25 1.05
N GLY A 200 -1.34 5.78 0.04
CA GLY A 200 -0.97 7.05 -0.57
C GLY A 200 -1.08 8.23 0.39
N VAL A 201 -2.11 8.27 1.25
CA VAL A 201 -2.22 9.29 2.29
C VAL A 201 -1.08 9.16 3.30
N THR A 202 -0.74 7.93 3.67
CA THR A 202 0.42 7.66 4.52
C THR A 202 1.74 8.11 3.88
N CYS A 203 1.91 7.99 2.56
CA CYS A 203 3.07 8.54 1.87
C CYS A 203 3.12 10.07 1.99
N TRP A 204 2.01 10.73 1.72
CA TRP A 204 1.96 12.21 1.65
C TRP A 204 1.97 12.90 3.02
N VAL A 205 1.64 12.23 4.11
CA VAL A 205 1.73 12.82 5.45
C VAL A 205 3.16 13.25 5.79
N PHE A 206 4.17 12.59 5.21
CA PHE A 206 5.58 12.93 5.43
C PHE A 206 5.99 14.30 4.88
N VAL A 207 5.20 14.93 4.01
CA VAL A 207 5.42 16.34 3.62
C VAL A 207 5.44 17.25 4.85
N LEU A 208 4.71 16.89 5.91
CA LEU A 208 4.67 17.64 7.17
C LEU A 208 5.89 17.40 8.07
N TRP A 209 6.86 16.59 7.64
CA TRP A 209 8.02 16.18 8.44
C TRP A 209 8.86 17.34 8.97
N GLY A 210 8.88 18.46 8.24
CA GLY A 210 9.56 19.70 8.66
C GLY A 210 8.91 20.44 9.82
N ALA A 211 7.69 20.04 10.25
CA ALA A 211 6.98 20.59 11.38
C ALA A 211 6.55 19.45 12.33
N PRO A 212 7.45 18.96 13.22
CA PRO A 212 7.25 17.72 13.99
C PRO A 212 5.93 17.69 14.78
N GLY A 213 5.52 18.79 15.39
CA GLY A 213 4.25 18.86 16.11
C GLY A 213 3.03 18.69 15.20
N VAL A 214 3.03 19.34 14.03
CA VAL A 214 1.94 19.20 13.02
C VAL A 214 1.93 17.78 12.46
N PHE A 215 3.10 17.24 12.14
CA PHE A 215 3.24 15.85 11.69
C PHE A 215 2.70 14.88 12.75
N ALA A 216 3.07 15.03 14.03
CA ALA A 216 2.62 14.15 15.10
C ALA A 216 1.08 14.15 15.25
N VAL A 217 0.44 15.31 15.14
CA VAL A 217 -1.03 15.42 15.16
C VAL A 217 -1.65 14.72 13.95
N ALA A 218 -1.20 15.03 12.73
CA ALA A 218 -1.73 14.43 11.51
C ALA A 218 -1.52 12.91 11.50
N TYR A 219 -0.34 12.44 11.90
CA TYR A 219 0.02 11.04 11.99
C TYR A 219 -0.79 10.29 13.06
N GLY A 220 -1.03 10.94 14.22
CA GLY A 220 -1.91 10.41 15.27
C GLY A 220 -3.36 10.27 14.81
N LEU A 221 -3.89 11.26 14.07
CA LEU A 221 -5.23 11.17 13.47
C LEU A 221 -5.33 10.02 12.46
N LEU A 222 -4.30 9.81 11.65
CA LEU A 222 -4.24 8.65 10.75
C LEU A 222 -4.23 7.33 11.55
N LEU A 223 -3.47 7.26 12.64
CA LEU A 223 -3.46 6.07 13.51
C LEU A 223 -4.86 5.78 14.08
N ILE A 224 -5.55 6.78 14.60
CA ILE A 224 -6.92 6.61 15.13
C ILE A 224 -7.86 6.10 14.03
N ALA A 225 -7.76 6.66 12.83
CA ALA A 225 -8.55 6.20 11.69
C ALA A 225 -8.22 4.74 11.30
N HIS A 226 -6.93 4.36 11.29
CA HIS A 226 -6.50 2.98 11.03
C HIS A 226 -7.03 2.00 12.08
N ILE A 227 -7.04 2.38 13.36
CA ILE A 227 -7.62 1.55 14.43
C ILE A 227 -9.12 1.36 14.18
N GLY A 228 -9.87 2.43 13.96
CA GLY A 228 -11.33 2.37 13.80
C GLY A 228 -11.76 1.60 12.54
N ILE A 229 -11.22 1.99 11.39
CA ILE A 229 -11.55 1.37 10.09
C ILE A 229 -11.01 -0.07 10.06
N GLY A 230 -9.80 -0.30 10.58
CA GLY A 230 -9.19 -1.62 10.71
C GLY A 230 -10.04 -2.57 11.55
N ALA A 231 -10.50 -2.13 12.71
CA ALA A 231 -11.36 -2.93 13.59
C ALA A 231 -12.69 -3.32 12.89
N ILE A 232 -13.32 -2.38 12.19
CA ILE A 232 -14.54 -2.65 11.40
C ILE A 232 -14.23 -3.66 10.29
N SER A 233 -13.12 -3.48 9.57
CA SER A 233 -12.66 -4.39 8.50
C SER A 233 -12.43 -5.80 9.04
N MET A 234 -11.69 -5.94 10.15
CA MET A 234 -11.42 -7.23 10.79
C MET A 234 -12.70 -7.94 11.24
N ARG A 235 -13.64 -7.20 11.85
CA ARG A 235 -14.95 -7.76 12.24
C ARG A 235 -15.73 -8.31 11.04
N ARG A 236 -15.73 -7.59 9.91
CA ARG A 236 -16.40 -8.05 8.67
C ARG A 236 -15.77 -9.33 8.12
N LYS A 237 -14.43 -9.38 8.05
CA LYS A 237 -13.68 -10.55 7.59
C LYS A 237 -13.93 -11.76 8.49
N ARG A 238 -13.88 -11.56 9.81
CA ARG A 238 -14.21 -12.61 10.76
C ARG A 238 -15.61 -13.17 10.54
N ARG A 239 -16.62 -12.31 10.32
CA ARG A 239 -18.00 -12.75 10.02
C ARG A 239 -18.07 -13.54 8.72
N ALA A 240 -17.39 -13.09 7.66
CA ALA A 240 -17.35 -13.79 6.39
C ALA A 240 -16.73 -15.20 6.53
N LEU A 241 -15.62 -15.32 7.27
CA LEU A 241 -14.97 -16.59 7.54
C LEU A 241 -15.84 -17.53 8.41
N HIS A 242 -16.58 -17.00 9.39
CA HIS A 242 -17.52 -17.81 10.18
C HIS A 242 -18.69 -18.34 9.34
N ALA A 243 -19.21 -17.55 8.39
CA ALA A 243 -20.31 -17.99 7.53
C ALA A 243 -19.94 -19.22 6.67
N LEU A 244 -18.66 -19.40 6.31
CA LEU A 244 -18.20 -20.59 5.58
C LEU A 244 -18.36 -21.88 6.38
N LYS A 245 -18.12 -21.84 7.69
CA LYS A 245 -18.25 -23.03 8.55
C LYS A 245 -19.68 -23.58 8.56
N HIS A 246 -20.69 -22.74 8.50
CA HIS A 246 -22.10 -23.16 8.49
C HIS A 246 -22.53 -23.77 7.16
N GLN A 247 -21.89 -23.40 6.04
CA GLN A 247 -22.18 -24.00 4.74
C GLN A 247 -21.63 -25.44 4.61
N GLU A 248 -20.49 -25.74 5.25
CA GLU A 248 -19.91 -27.10 5.26
C GLU A 248 -20.69 -28.07 6.14
N THR A 249 -21.46 -27.59 7.13
CA THR A 249 -22.23 -28.43 8.05
C THR A 249 -23.63 -28.75 7.49
N THR A 250 -24.08 -28.04 6.45
CA THR A 250 -25.40 -28.20 5.82
C THR A 250 -25.34 -28.85 4.42
N ALA A 251 -24.18 -29.17 3.92
CA ALA A 251 -23.92 -29.91 2.67
C ALA A 251 -23.49 -31.35 2.96
#